data_6ba6d2e8fae981b8599d696b0735f06b
#
_entry.id   6ba6d2e8fae981b8599d696b0735f06b
#
_cell.length_a   1.000
_cell.length_b   1.000
_cell.length_c   1.000
_cell.angle_alpha   90.00
_cell.angle_beta   90.00
_cell.angle_gamma   90.00
#
_symmetry.space_group_name_H-M   'P 1'
#
loop_
_entity.id
_entity.type
_entity.pdbx_description
1 polymer ?
#
loop_
_entity_poly.entity_id
_entity_poly.type
_entity_poly.pdbx_seq_one_letter_code
_entity_poly.pdbx_strand_id
1 'polypeptide(L)'
;RVTPAGQAIVELASEVLRMAENIKEVAQEFSDERRGSLSIATTHTQARYALPPVIRDFTRQYPDVALHMQQGTPKQIAQMVSDGQADFAIATESLELFNDLVLLPCYRWNRCILVPQGHPLAEEGELTLEAIARHPLVTYVFGFTGRSQLDDAFRDRGLTPNVVLTAADADVIKTYVRLGLGVGIVAHMAVDPEHDTDLVALDAGHLFASSTTKIGIRRGTFMRGYMYDFLKGFAPHLERDVVDAALAAGPRHERGLFEG
;
A
#
# COMPACT_ATOMS: atom_id res chain seq x y z
N ARG A 1 -0.70 9.47 33.21
CA ARG A 1 -0.41 8.03 32.91
C ARG A 1 -1.64 7.23 33.29
N VAL A 2 -2.14 6.44 32.37
CA VAL A 2 -3.26 5.52 32.64
C VAL A 2 -2.73 4.37 33.50
N THR A 3 -3.48 3.97 34.52
CA THR A 3 -3.13 2.80 35.34
C THR A 3 -3.39 1.49 34.57
N PRO A 4 -2.80 0.34 34.92
CA PRO A 4 -3.09 -0.93 34.28
C PRO A 4 -4.58 -1.28 34.24
N ALA A 5 -5.31 -1.03 35.32
CA ALA A 5 -6.76 -1.20 35.37
C ALA A 5 -7.49 -0.20 34.44
N GLY A 6 -7.02 1.06 34.38
CA GLY A 6 -7.52 2.06 33.45
C GLY A 6 -7.31 1.67 31.99
N GLN A 7 -6.16 1.06 31.66
CA GLN A 7 -5.88 0.56 30.32
C GLN A 7 -6.86 -0.55 29.91
N ALA A 8 -7.10 -1.52 30.77
CA ALA A 8 -8.09 -2.58 30.53
C ALA A 8 -9.52 -2.03 30.35
N ILE A 9 -9.89 -1.01 31.14
CA ILE A 9 -11.20 -0.34 31.00
C ILE A 9 -11.30 0.38 29.64
N VAL A 10 -10.24 1.06 29.20
CA VAL A 10 -10.21 1.76 27.89
C VAL A 10 -10.37 0.77 26.74
N GLU A 11 -9.70 -0.38 26.82
CA GLU A 11 -9.81 -1.45 25.82
C GLU A 11 -11.24 -2.00 25.73
N LEU A 12 -11.86 -2.34 26.87
CA LEU A 12 -13.25 -2.79 26.92
C LEU A 12 -14.24 -1.72 26.46
N ALA A 13 -14.04 -0.45 26.84
CA ALA A 13 -14.88 0.66 26.40
C ALA A 13 -14.78 0.86 24.88
N SER A 14 -13.59 0.71 24.32
CA SER A 14 -13.37 0.79 22.86
C SER A 14 -14.11 -0.33 22.12
N GLU A 15 -14.15 -1.54 22.67
CA GLU A 15 -14.93 -2.66 22.10
C GLU A 15 -16.44 -2.36 22.13
N VAL A 16 -16.95 -1.83 23.23
CA VAL A 16 -18.38 -1.47 23.34
C VAL A 16 -18.76 -0.38 22.36
N LEU A 17 -17.94 0.66 22.23
CA LEU A 17 -18.17 1.73 21.26
C LEU A 17 -18.17 1.20 19.82
N ARG A 18 -17.24 0.29 19.49
CA ARG A 18 -17.21 -0.35 18.19
C ARG A 18 -18.47 -1.19 17.92
N MET A 19 -18.94 -1.96 18.92
CA MET A 19 -20.21 -2.71 18.78
C MET A 19 -21.40 -1.79 18.54
N ALA A 20 -21.45 -0.65 19.21
CA ALA A 20 -22.51 0.35 19.01
C ALA A 20 -22.48 0.94 17.58
N GLU A 21 -21.29 1.22 17.07
CA GLU A 21 -21.12 1.69 15.68
C GLU A 21 -21.54 0.61 14.67
N ASN A 22 -21.11 -0.64 14.85
CA ASN A 22 -21.53 -1.76 14.02
C ASN A 22 -23.07 -1.94 14.00
N ILE A 23 -23.75 -1.79 15.14
CA ILE A 23 -25.21 -1.85 15.20
C ILE A 23 -25.85 -0.77 14.33
N LYS A 24 -25.31 0.45 14.38
CA LYS A 24 -25.78 1.56 13.56
C LYS A 24 -25.56 1.30 12.07
N GLU A 25 -24.39 0.77 11.70
CA GLU A 25 -24.07 0.42 10.32
C GLU A 25 -24.96 -0.71 9.78
N VAL A 26 -25.21 -1.76 10.58
CA VAL A 26 -26.16 -2.82 10.23
C VAL A 26 -27.55 -2.23 9.97
N ALA A 27 -28.04 -1.36 10.85
CA ALA A 27 -29.33 -0.72 10.66
C ALA A 27 -29.40 0.13 9.38
N GLN A 28 -28.29 0.80 9.01
CA GLN A 28 -28.19 1.57 7.76
C GLN A 28 -28.11 0.67 6.52
N GLU A 29 -27.41 -0.46 6.58
CA GLU A 29 -27.32 -1.42 5.50
C GLU A 29 -28.70 -1.97 5.13
N PHE A 30 -29.54 -2.30 6.14
CA PHE A 30 -30.94 -2.73 5.91
C PHE A 30 -31.83 -1.62 5.35
N SER A 31 -31.44 -0.35 5.51
CA SER A 31 -32.21 0.78 4.99
C SER A 31 -31.84 1.15 3.55
N ASP A 32 -30.55 1.05 3.18
CA ASP A 32 -30.07 1.33 1.84
C ASP A 32 -28.61 0.86 1.65
N GLU A 33 -28.44 -0.30 1.04
CA GLU A 33 -27.14 -0.94 0.75
C GLU A 33 -26.23 -0.10 -0.16
N ARG A 34 -26.77 0.95 -0.81
CA ARG A 34 -26.05 1.78 -1.78
C ARG A 34 -25.66 3.14 -1.27
N ARG A 35 -25.98 3.46 -0.01
CA ARG A 35 -25.62 4.73 0.63
C ARG A 35 -24.67 4.52 1.80
N GLY A 36 -23.75 5.45 1.99
CA GLY A 36 -22.83 5.42 3.11
C GLY A 36 -21.55 6.18 2.84
N SER A 37 -20.48 5.75 3.50
CA SER A 37 -19.16 6.30 3.26
C SER A 37 -18.12 5.19 3.27
N LEU A 38 -17.06 5.36 2.48
CA LEU A 38 -15.88 4.51 2.47
C LEU A 38 -14.65 5.39 2.66
N SER A 39 -13.94 5.16 3.75
CA SER A 39 -12.72 5.89 4.12
C SER A 39 -11.49 5.02 3.88
N ILE A 40 -10.61 5.47 3.00
CA ILE A 40 -9.40 4.75 2.60
C ILE A 40 -8.19 5.55 3.07
N ALA A 41 -7.36 4.94 3.91
CA ALA A 41 -6.03 5.45 4.26
C ALA A 41 -4.97 4.73 3.41
N THR A 42 -4.12 5.47 2.70
CA THR A 42 -3.21 4.87 1.72
C THR A 42 -1.91 5.64 1.57
N THR A 43 -0.90 5.01 0.98
CA THR A 43 0.33 5.69 0.58
C THR A 43 0.15 6.42 -0.75
N HIS A 44 1.00 7.41 -1.04
CA HIS A 44 0.95 8.19 -2.27
C HIS A 44 0.98 7.31 -3.53
N THR A 45 1.88 6.34 -3.58
CA THR A 45 2.03 5.43 -4.74
C THR A 45 0.72 4.71 -5.06
N GLN A 46 0.01 4.20 -4.06
CA GLN A 46 -1.27 3.51 -4.26
C GLN A 46 -2.36 4.49 -4.70
N ALA A 47 -2.46 5.64 -4.04
CA ALA A 47 -3.44 6.68 -4.36
C ALA A 47 -3.29 7.18 -5.81
N ARG A 48 -2.05 7.35 -6.26
CA ARG A 48 -1.73 7.97 -7.56
C ARG A 48 -1.80 6.98 -8.72
N TYR A 49 -1.36 5.73 -8.52
CA TYR A 49 -1.12 4.81 -9.64
C TYR A 49 -2.00 3.55 -9.64
N ALA A 50 -2.42 3.04 -8.48
CA ALA A 50 -3.20 1.81 -8.42
C ALA A 50 -4.71 2.06 -8.25
N LEU A 51 -5.10 3.03 -7.43
CA LEU A 51 -6.50 3.29 -7.08
C LEU A 51 -7.34 3.99 -8.15
N PRO A 52 -6.83 4.86 -9.05
CA PRO A 52 -7.68 5.64 -9.93
C PRO A 52 -8.69 4.83 -10.76
N PRO A 53 -8.33 3.72 -11.43
CA PRO A 53 -9.29 2.91 -12.17
C PRO A 53 -10.36 2.28 -11.24
N VAL A 54 -9.96 1.82 -10.05
CA VAL A 54 -10.88 1.22 -9.08
C VAL A 54 -11.87 2.25 -8.56
N ILE A 55 -11.39 3.44 -8.19
CA ILE A 55 -12.23 4.55 -7.73
C ILE A 55 -13.23 4.98 -8.81
N ARG A 56 -12.77 5.10 -10.06
CA ARG A 56 -13.63 5.47 -11.19
C ARG A 56 -14.78 4.48 -11.36
N ASP A 57 -14.48 3.19 -11.30
CA ASP A 57 -15.49 2.15 -11.53
C ASP A 57 -16.42 2.01 -10.31
N PHE A 58 -15.87 2.14 -9.10
CA PHE A 58 -16.62 2.16 -7.86
C PHE A 58 -17.62 3.34 -7.79
N THR A 59 -17.20 4.55 -8.11
CA THR A 59 -18.09 5.74 -8.08
C THR A 59 -19.22 5.67 -9.10
N ARG A 60 -19.04 4.94 -10.20
CA ARG A 60 -20.10 4.67 -11.16
C ARG A 60 -21.13 3.67 -10.62
N GLN A 61 -20.65 2.66 -9.89
CA GLN A 61 -21.51 1.63 -9.31
C GLN A 61 -22.24 2.13 -8.04
N TYR A 62 -21.60 2.98 -7.27
CA TYR A 62 -22.06 3.50 -5.98
C TYR A 62 -22.00 5.03 -5.93
N PRO A 63 -22.84 5.74 -6.71
CA PRO A 63 -22.80 7.20 -6.79
C PRO A 63 -23.18 7.91 -5.48
N ASP A 64 -23.94 7.23 -4.61
CA ASP A 64 -24.41 7.76 -3.32
C ASP A 64 -23.52 7.33 -2.13
N VAL A 65 -22.39 6.66 -2.38
CA VAL A 65 -21.38 6.37 -1.36
C VAL A 65 -20.31 7.45 -1.38
N ALA A 66 -20.16 8.17 -0.27
CA ALA A 66 -19.11 9.17 -0.14
C ALA A 66 -17.75 8.50 0.03
N LEU A 67 -16.77 8.90 -0.80
CA LEU A 67 -15.40 8.42 -0.72
C LEU A 67 -14.52 9.44 -0.01
N HIS A 68 -13.77 8.97 0.98
CA HIS A 68 -12.75 9.75 1.68
C HIS A 68 -11.40 9.07 1.52
N MET A 69 -10.40 9.81 1.03
CA MET A 69 -9.03 9.30 0.89
C MET A 69 -8.08 10.13 1.73
N GLN A 70 -7.36 9.46 2.61
CA GLN A 70 -6.31 10.05 3.44
C GLN A 70 -4.96 9.45 3.05
N GLN A 71 -3.94 10.28 2.98
CA GLN A 71 -2.59 9.83 2.66
C GLN A 71 -1.67 9.98 3.88
N GLY A 72 -0.75 9.05 4.01
CA GLY A 72 0.21 9.07 5.09
C GLY A 72 1.32 8.04 4.92
N THR A 73 2.20 7.97 5.92
CA THR A 73 3.18 6.89 6.01
C THR A 73 2.47 5.56 6.26
N PRO A 74 3.05 4.42 5.88
CA PRO A 74 2.45 3.10 6.16
C PRO A 74 2.03 2.92 7.63
N LYS A 75 2.83 3.41 8.57
CA LYS A 75 2.51 3.36 10.00
C LYS A 75 1.33 4.27 10.38
N GLN A 76 1.26 5.48 9.82
CA GLN A 76 0.15 6.40 10.08
C GLN A 76 -1.17 5.86 9.54
N ILE A 77 -1.19 5.33 8.31
CA ILE A 77 -2.41 4.79 7.71
C ILE A 77 -2.90 3.53 8.45
N ALA A 78 -1.98 2.67 8.91
CA ALA A 78 -2.33 1.53 9.75
C ALA A 78 -2.94 1.97 11.08
N GLN A 79 -2.37 3.00 11.72
CA GLN A 79 -2.91 3.58 12.95
C GLN A 79 -4.31 4.18 12.74
N MET A 80 -4.55 4.86 11.60
CA MET A 80 -5.88 5.41 11.28
C MET A 80 -6.95 4.32 11.24
N VAL A 81 -6.64 3.16 10.66
CA VAL A 81 -7.58 2.03 10.61
C VAL A 81 -7.73 1.36 11.97
N SER A 82 -6.64 1.17 12.70
CA SER A 82 -6.66 0.66 14.08
C SER A 82 -7.54 1.53 14.98
N ASP A 83 -7.45 2.85 14.86
CA ASP A 83 -8.25 3.82 15.61
C ASP A 83 -9.69 3.98 15.07
N GLY A 84 -10.05 3.35 13.95
CA GLY A 84 -11.35 3.45 13.30
C GLY A 84 -11.62 4.78 12.60
N GLN A 85 -10.57 5.50 12.24
CA GLN A 85 -10.65 6.76 11.46
C GLN A 85 -10.74 6.49 9.95
N ALA A 86 -10.40 5.28 9.51
CA ALA A 86 -10.55 4.81 8.15
C ALA A 86 -10.96 3.32 8.15
N ASP A 87 -11.62 2.90 7.08
CA ASP A 87 -12.08 1.52 6.91
C ASP A 87 -10.95 0.62 6.41
N PHE A 88 -10.15 1.10 5.46
CA PHE A 88 -9.09 0.35 4.81
C PHE A 88 -7.74 1.08 4.90
N ALA A 89 -6.69 0.32 5.24
CA ALA A 89 -5.30 0.73 5.10
C ALA A 89 -4.68 0.03 3.89
N ILE A 90 -4.17 0.77 2.90
CA ILE A 90 -3.55 0.19 1.70
C ILE A 90 -2.08 0.56 1.66
N ALA A 91 -1.21 -0.43 1.86
CA ALA A 91 0.24 -0.25 1.85
C ALA A 91 0.99 -1.56 1.52
N THR A 92 2.29 -1.43 1.35
CA THR A 92 3.21 -2.56 1.11
C THR A 92 3.89 -3.01 2.40
N GLU A 93 4.17 -2.10 3.32
CA GLU A 93 4.96 -2.33 4.54
C GLU A 93 4.22 -1.84 5.78
N SER A 94 4.70 -2.27 6.94
CA SER A 94 4.33 -1.80 8.28
C SER A 94 2.92 -2.11 8.77
N LEU A 95 2.03 -2.66 7.94
CA LEU A 95 0.69 -3.08 8.40
C LEU A 95 0.79 -4.24 9.40
N GLU A 96 1.80 -5.08 9.26
CA GLU A 96 2.08 -6.24 10.12
C GLU A 96 2.41 -5.86 11.58
N LEU A 97 2.71 -4.60 11.81
CA LEU A 97 2.99 -4.08 13.16
C LEU A 97 1.72 -3.92 14.01
N PHE A 98 0.54 -4.05 13.39
CA PHE A 98 -0.76 -3.84 14.01
C PHE A 98 -1.53 -5.16 14.10
N ASN A 99 -1.57 -5.77 15.29
CA ASN A 99 -2.18 -7.08 15.53
C ASN A 99 -3.72 -7.07 15.43
N ASP A 100 -4.33 -5.91 15.50
CA ASP A 100 -5.77 -5.70 15.38
C ASP A 100 -6.23 -5.54 13.94
N LEU A 101 -5.30 -5.54 12.97
CA LEU A 101 -5.62 -5.57 11.55
C LEU A 101 -5.62 -7.00 11.01
N VAL A 102 -6.57 -7.29 10.14
CA VAL A 102 -6.56 -8.42 9.21
C VAL A 102 -5.95 -7.94 7.91
N LEU A 103 -4.93 -8.64 7.43
CA LEU A 103 -4.20 -8.27 6.22
C LEU A 103 -4.62 -9.14 5.05
N LEU A 104 -5.11 -8.50 4.01
CA LEU A 104 -5.51 -9.12 2.75
C LEU A 104 -4.48 -8.78 1.67
N PRO A 105 -3.65 -9.74 1.26
CA PRO A 105 -2.72 -9.51 0.15
C PRO A 105 -3.49 -9.29 -1.15
N CYS A 106 -3.08 -8.28 -1.92
CA CYS A 106 -3.81 -7.83 -3.11
C CYS A 106 -3.09 -8.20 -4.40
N TYR A 107 -1.87 -7.69 -4.57
CA TYR A 107 -1.07 -7.98 -5.77
C TYR A 107 0.42 -7.81 -5.49
N ARG A 108 1.22 -8.47 -6.32
CA ARG A 108 2.68 -8.36 -6.32
C ARG A 108 3.13 -7.36 -7.37
N TRP A 109 4.21 -6.67 -7.06
CA TRP A 109 4.81 -5.71 -7.98
C TRP A 109 6.33 -5.68 -7.80
N ASN A 110 7.01 -5.15 -8.81
CA ASN A 110 8.46 -5.03 -8.83
C ASN A 110 8.91 -3.59 -9.05
N ARG A 111 10.21 -3.39 -9.00
CA ARG A 111 10.87 -2.10 -9.20
C ARG A 111 11.37 -1.97 -10.62
N CYS A 112 11.55 -0.71 -11.03
CA CYS A 112 12.33 -0.36 -12.21
C CYS A 112 13.36 0.70 -11.85
N ILE A 113 14.36 0.82 -12.69
CA ILE A 113 15.36 1.87 -12.65
C ILE A 113 14.94 2.95 -13.63
N LEU A 114 14.87 4.20 -13.15
CA LEU A 114 14.56 5.36 -13.98
C LEU A 114 15.82 6.15 -14.26
N VAL A 115 16.03 6.44 -15.53
CA VAL A 115 17.13 7.27 -16.01
C VAL A 115 16.64 8.26 -17.06
N PRO A 116 17.28 9.41 -17.26
CA PRO A 116 17.02 10.26 -18.41
C PRO A 116 17.34 9.55 -19.72
N GLN A 117 16.72 9.99 -20.82
CA GLN A 117 17.09 9.48 -22.14
C GLN A 117 18.59 9.69 -22.43
N GLY A 118 19.23 8.70 -23.05
CA GLY A 118 20.66 8.71 -23.34
C GLY A 118 21.59 8.46 -22.15
N HIS A 119 21.05 8.04 -21.02
CA HIS A 119 21.86 7.67 -19.87
C HIS A 119 22.61 6.34 -20.14
N PRO A 120 23.92 6.21 -19.75
CA PRO A 120 24.71 5.02 -20.03
C PRO A 120 24.07 3.69 -19.59
N LEU A 121 23.40 3.66 -18.45
CA LEU A 121 22.69 2.45 -17.98
C LEU A 121 21.62 1.94 -18.97
N ALA A 122 21.06 2.80 -19.81
CA ALA A 122 20.07 2.40 -20.80
C ALA A 122 20.71 1.69 -22.01
N GLU A 123 22.02 1.85 -22.19
CA GLU A 123 22.81 1.24 -23.26
C GLU A 123 23.57 0.00 -22.77
N GLU A 124 23.71 -0.20 -21.46
CA GLU A 124 24.29 -1.42 -20.89
C GLU A 124 23.33 -2.61 -21.15
N GLY A 125 23.87 -3.77 -21.48
CA GLY A 125 23.07 -4.95 -21.85
C GLY A 125 22.22 -5.45 -20.68
N GLU A 126 22.78 -6.23 -19.77
CA GLU A 126 22.07 -6.73 -18.59
C GLU A 126 22.29 -5.80 -17.40
N LEU A 127 21.20 -5.28 -16.84
CA LEU A 127 21.24 -4.41 -15.66
C LEU A 127 21.67 -5.21 -14.42
N THR A 128 22.65 -4.72 -13.68
CA THR A 128 23.18 -5.34 -12.45
C THR A 128 23.17 -4.36 -11.27
N LEU A 129 23.17 -4.88 -10.04
CA LEU A 129 23.28 -4.05 -8.84
C LEU A 129 24.62 -3.30 -8.78
N GLU A 130 25.67 -3.92 -9.29
CA GLU A 130 27.02 -3.32 -9.41
C GLU A 130 27.02 -2.12 -10.37
N ALA A 131 26.32 -2.23 -11.50
CA ALA A 131 26.19 -1.12 -12.45
C ALA A 131 25.40 0.04 -11.83
N ILE A 132 24.26 -0.26 -11.20
CA ILE A 132 23.41 0.72 -10.52
C ILE A 132 24.18 1.44 -9.40
N ALA A 133 24.96 0.69 -8.58
CA ALA A 133 25.70 1.24 -7.44
C ALA A 133 26.83 2.22 -7.82
N ARG A 134 27.24 2.28 -9.10
CA ARG A 134 28.24 3.25 -9.60
C ARG A 134 27.65 4.67 -9.72
N HIS A 135 26.34 4.80 -9.69
CA HIS A 135 25.63 6.06 -9.86
C HIS A 135 25.06 6.57 -8.55
N PRO A 136 24.89 7.90 -8.37
CA PRO A 136 24.07 8.45 -7.30
C PRO A 136 22.63 7.93 -7.42
N LEU A 137 22.00 7.58 -6.31
CA LEU A 137 20.64 7.03 -6.30
C LEU A 137 19.64 8.00 -5.68
N VAL A 138 18.46 8.04 -6.29
CA VAL A 138 17.27 8.74 -5.79
C VAL A 138 16.18 7.70 -5.58
N THR A 139 15.66 7.53 -4.36
CA THR A 139 14.70 6.48 -4.07
C THR A 139 13.77 6.84 -2.91
N TYR A 140 12.94 5.90 -2.48
CA TYR A 140 12.01 6.11 -1.37
C TYR A 140 12.74 6.25 -0.02
N VAL A 141 12.13 6.97 0.91
CA VAL A 141 12.56 6.98 2.31
C VAL A 141 12.38 5.60 2.94
N PHE A 142 13.14 5.30 3.99
CA PHE A 142 13.03 4.03 4.70
C PHE A 142 11.62 3.82 5.27
N GLY A 143 11.11 2.59 5.18
CA GLY A 143 9.75 2.24 5.60
C GLY A 143 8.65 2.57 4.59
N PHE A 144 9.02 2.97 3.37
CA PHE A 144 8.08 3.23 2.27
C PHE A 144 8.36 2.34 1.09
N THR A 145 7.30 1.85 0.46
CA THR A 145 7.30 1.25 -0.88
C THR A 145 8.42 0.21 -1.05
N GLY A 146 8.59 -0.67 -0.04
CA GLY A 146 9.56 -1.77 -0.10
C GLY A 146 11.03 -1.32 0.00
N ARG A 147 11.35 -0.17 0.59
CA ARG A 147 12.73 0.33 0.71
C ARG A 147 13.65 -0.63 1.45
N SER A 148 13.17 -1.35 2.46
CA SER A 148 13.95 -2.35 3.20
C SER A 148 14.51 -3.44 2.27
N GLN A 149 13.70 -3.98 1.38
CA GLN A 149 14.10 -5.01 0.41
C GLN A 149 15.14 -4.51 -0.59
N LEU A 150 15.11 -3.21 -0.94
CA LEU A 150 16.12 -2.58 -1.77
C LEU A 150 17.48 -2.55 -1.04
N ASP A 151 17.48 -2.10 0.20
CA ASP A 151 18.71 -2.02 1.01
C ASP A 151 19.29 -3.42 1.26
N ASP A 152 18.44 -4.44 1.47
CA ASP A 152 18.84 -5.84 1.61
C ASP A 152 19.51 -6.37 0.34
N ALA A 153 18.96 -6.10 -0.84
CA ALA A 153 19.51 -6.57 -2.10
C ALA A 153 20.96 -6.05 -2.34
N PHE A 154 21.22 -4.78 -2.04
CA PHE A 154 22.59 -4.23 -2.13
C PHE A 154 23.51 -4.81 -1.05
N ARG A 155 23.05 -4.92 0.19
CA ARG A 155 23.82 -5.46 1.30
C ARG A 155 24.22 -6.92 1.06
N ASP A 156 23.33 -7.75 0.53
CA ASP A 156 23.58 -9.18 0.27
C ASP A 156 24.66 -9.39 -0.82
N ARG A 157 24.89 -8.36 -1.66
CA ARG A 157 25.99 -8.31 -2.63
C ARG A 157 27.23 -7.59 -2.12
N GLY A 158 27.25 -7.17 -0.86
CA GLY A 158 28.33 -6.37 -0.28
C GLY A 158 28.49 -4.98 -0.89
N LEU A 159 27.42 -4.43 -1.48
CA LEU A 159 27.41 -3.13 -2.11
C LEU A 159 26.84 -2.08 -1.15
N THR A 160 27.40 -0.88 -1.20
CA THR A 160 26.91 0.30 -0.47
C THR A 160 26.49 1.36 -1.49
N PRO A 161 25.20 1.47 -1.83
CA PRO A 161 24.74 2.44 -2.81
C PRO A 161 24.87 3.88 -2.28
N ASN A 162 25.25 4.82 -3.14
CA ASN A 162 25.30 6.24 -2.82
C ASN A 162 23.91 6.87 -2.97
N VAL A 163 23.07 6.79 -1.94
CA VAL A 163 21.75 7.43 -1.94
C VAL A 163 21.88 8.91 -1.63
N VAL A 164 21.68 9.75 -2.63
CA VAL A 164 21.86 11.21 -2.55
C VAL A 164 20.57 11.95 -2.20
N LEU A 165 19.41 11.34 -2.48
CA LEU A 165 18.11 11.90 -2.13
C LEU A 165 17.09 10.78 -1.86
N THR A 166 16.26 10.99 -0.86
CA THR A 166 15.10 10.13 -0.58
C THR A 166 13.83 10.96 -0.57
N ALA A 167 12.72 10.37 -1.10
CA ALA A 167 11.41 11.01 -1.13
C ALA A 167 10.31 10.02 -0.74
N ALA A 168 9.17 10.54 -0.30
CA ALA A 168 8.02 9.72 0.07
C ALA A 168 7.23 9.18 -1.15
N ASP A 169 7.37 9.82 -2.30
CA ASP A 169 6.63 9.51 -3.51
C ASP A 169 7.49 9.48 -4.77
N ALA A 170 6.98 8.77 -5.79
CA ALA A 170 7.67 8.59 -7.06
C ALA A 170 7.71 9.85 -7.92
N ASP A 171 6.74 10.76 -7.82
CA ASP A 171 6.71 11.97 -8.66
C ASP A 171 7.85 12.91 -8.28
N VAL A 172 8.15 13.02 -6.98
CA VAL A 172 9.35 13.74 -6.48
C VAL A 172 10.62 13.05 -6.97
N ILE A 173 10.72 11.72 -6.86
CA ILE A 173 11.89 10.96 -7.36
C ILE A 173 12.11 11.25 -8.85
N LYS A 174 11.06 11.13 -9.69
CA LYS A 174 11.12 11.41 -11.13
C LYS A 174 11.61 12.83 -11.41
N THR A 175 11.13 13.81 -10.66
CA THR A 175 11.56 15.21 -10.79
C THR A 175 13.07 15.36 -10.63
N TYR A 176 13.65 14.74 -9.60
CA TYR A 176 15.09 14.84 -9.36
C TYR A 176 15.94 13.97 -10.30
N VAL A 177 15.39 12.88 -10.82
CA VAL A 177 16.01 12.11 -11.92
C VAL A 177 16.08 12.97 -13.18
N ARG A 178 15.01 13.70 -13.54
CA ARG A 178 14.99 14.64 -14.67
C ARG A 178 16.03 15.74 -14.53
N LEU A 179 16.27 16.21 -13.31
CA LEU A 179 17.31 17.20 -13.02
C LEU A 179 18.75 16.63 -13.04
N GLY A 180 18.91 15.33 -13.30
CA GLY A 180 20.22 14.68 -13.36
C GLY A 180 20.87 14.45 -11.99
N LEU A 181 20.11 14.48 -10.89
CA LEU A 181 20.65 14.29 -9.54
C LEU A 181 21.15 12.87 -9.31
N GLY A 182 20.55 11.90 -9.99
CA GLY A 182 20.91 10.49 -9.90
C GLY A 182 19.93 9.58 -10.63
N VAL A 183 20.16 8.28 -10.48
CA VAL A 183 19.34 7.20 -11.02
C VAL A 183 18.17 6.94 -10.06
N GLY A 184 16.95 6.89 -10.57
CA GLY A 184 15.76 6.64 -9.79
C GLY A 184 15.51 5.15 -9.57
N ILE A 185 15.12 4.75 -8.37
CA ILE A 185 14.58 3.42 -8.11
C ILE A 185 13.16 3.58 -7.59
N VAL A 186 12.18 3.16 -8.42
CA VAL A 186 10.75 3.34 -8.11
C VAL A 186 9.96 2.04 -8.34
N ALA A 187 8.73 1.99 -7.83
CA ALA A 187 7.79 0.94 -8.19
C ALA A 187 7.46 1.03 -9.69
N HIS A 188 7.48 -0.10 -10.40
CA HIS A 188 7.23 -0.12 -11.85
C HIS A 188 5.89 0.51 -12.23
N MET A 189 4.86 0.33 -11.39
CA MET A 189 3.55 0.95 -11.58
C MET A 189 3.56 2.49 -11.56
N ALA A 190 4.60 3.10 -11.03
CA ALA A 190 4.73 4.56 -10.97
C ALA A 190 5.25 5.18 -12.27
N VAL A 191 5.58 4.36 -13.26
CA VAL A 191 5.97 4.82 -14.60
C VAL A 191 4.73 5.04 -15.43
N ASP A 192 4.59 6.24 -15.95
CA ASP A 192 3.51 6.62 -16.85
C ASP A 192 4.09 6.81 -18.26
N PRO A 193 3.87 5.89 -19.21
CA PRO A 193 4.43 5.98 -20.55
C PRO A 193 3.98 7.21 -21.35
N GLU A 194 2.84 7.80 -21.00
CA GLU A 194 2.31 9.00 -21.68
C GLU A 194 2.92 10.29 -21.13
N HIS A 195 3.25 10.33 -19.84
CA HIS A 195 3.75 11.52 -19.16
C HIS A 195 5.25 11.50 -18.87
N ASP A 196 5.87 10.31 -18.79
CA ASP A 196 7.29 10.14 -18.48
C ASP A 196 8.14 9.90 -19.73
N THR A 197 7.77 10.52 -20.86
CA THR A 197 8.40 10.30 -22.18
C THR A 197 9.88 10.72 -22.26
N ASP A 198 10.33 11.52 -21.33
CA ASP A 198 11.71 11.99 -21.17
C ASP A 198 12.58 11.08 -20.29
N LEU A 199 11.96 10.06 -19.70
CA LEU A 199 12.62 9.06 -18.88
C LEU A 199 12.62 7.69 -19.55
N VAL A 200 13.62 6.86 -19.24
CA VAL A 200 13.69 5.46 -19.62
C VAL A 200 13.53 4.62 -18.36
N ALA A 201 12.55 3.72 -18.37
CA ALA A 201 12.33 2.75 -17.31
C ALA A 201 12.99 1.41 -17.69
N LEU A 202 14.01 1.03 -16.95
CA LEU A 202 14.71 -0.24 -17.11
C LEU A 202 14.12 -1.25 -16.13
N ASP A 203 13.73 -2.43 -16.63
CA ASP A 203 13.23 -3.50 -15.76
C ASP A 203 14.31 -3.97 -14.78
N ALA A 204 13.98 -3.99 -13.51
CA ALA A 204 14.84 -4.42 -12.42
C ALA A 204 14.21 -5.57 -11.61
N GLY A 205 13.21 -6.23 -12.17
CA GLY A 205 12.48 -7.31 -11.50
C GLY A 205 13.36 -8.51 -11.12
N HIS A 206 14.43 -8.76 -11.84
CA HIS A 206 15.40 -9.81 -11.56
C HIS A 206 16.40 -9.44 -10.43
N LEU A 207 16.52 -8.17 -10.09
CA LEU A 207 17.47 -7.67 -9.08
C LEU A 207 16.89 -7.57 -7.67
N PHE A 208 15.58 -7.40 -7.57
CA PHE A 208 14.90 -7.15 -6.29
C PHE A 208 13.78 -8.15 -6.06
N ALA A 209 13.63 -8.58 -4.81
CA ALA A 209 12.45 -9.34 -4.42
C ALA A 209 11.17 -8.55 -4.70
N SER A 210 10.13 -9.24 -5.19
CA SER A 210 8.83 -8.61 -5.41
C SER A 210 8.20 -8.17 -4.09
N SER A 211 7.55 -7.02 -4.11
CA SER A 211 6.78 -6.51 -2.99
C SER A 211 5.30 -6.86 -3.15
N THR A 212 4.57 -7.01 -2.04
CA THR A 212 3.13 -7.28 -2.05
C THR A 212 2.38 -6.12 -1.43
N THR A 213 1.46 -5.53 -2.18
CA THR A 213 0.49 -4.58 -1.63
C THR A 213 -0.59 -5.34 -0.88
N LYS A 214 -0.95 -4.84 0.29
CA LYS A 214 -1.97 -5.43 1.17
C LYS A 214 -3.01 -4.39 1.55
N ILE A 215 -4.23 -4.86 1.85
CA ILE A 215 -5.26 -4.09 2.53
C ILE A 215 -5.33 -4.56 3.97
N GLY A 216 -5.25 -3.63 4.92
CA GLY A 216 -5.50 -3.86 6.33
C GLY A 216 -6.92 -3.43 6.70
N ILE A 217 -7.66 -4.31 7.37
CA ILE A 217 -9.01 -4.07 7.89
C ILE A 217 -9.00 -4.35 9.39
N ARG A 218 -9.56 -3.46 10.20
CA ARG A 218 -9.63 -3.68 11.64
C ARG A 218 -10.52 -4.88 11.96
N ARG A 219 -10.05 -5.74 12.87
CA ARG A 219 -10.81 -6.90 13.34
C ARG A 219 -12.15 -6.49 13.92
N GLY A 220 -13.19 -7.26 13.57
CA GLY A 220 -14.56 -7.02 14.03
C GLY A 220 -15.24 -5.80 13.42
N THR A 221 -14.70 -5.24 12.33
CA THR A 221 -15.41 -4.25 11.52
C THR A 221 -16.57 -4.93 10.79
N PHE A 222 -17.74 -4.30 10.82
CA PHE A 222 -18.86 -4.72 9.99
C PHE A 222 -18.58 -4.30 8.54
N MET A 223 -18.66 -5.29 7.63
CA MET A 223 -18.39 -5.07 6.21
C MET A 223 -19.69 -4.86 5.45
N ARG A 224 -19.85 -3.70 4.82
CA ARG A 224 -20.99 -3.37 3.97
C ARG A 224 -20.81 -3.93 2.55
N GLY A 225 -21.90 -4.14 1.82
CA GLY A 225 -21.88 -4.71 0.48
C GLY A 225 -20.89 -4.00 -0.46
N TYR A 226 -20.93 -2.66 -0.51
CA TYR A 226 -20.03 -1.88 -1.35
C TYR A 226 -18.55 -2.00 -0.96
N MET A 227 -18.23 -2.33 0.29
CA MET A 227 -16.84 -2.54 0.74
C MET A 227 -16.26 -3.82 0.11
N TYR A 228 -17.03 -4.89 0.02
CA TYR A 228 -16.62 -6.12 -0.68
C TYR A 228 -16.40 -5.87 -2.17
N ASP A 229 -17.27 -5.09 -2.81
CA ASP A 229 -17.14 -4.76 -4.22
C ASP A 229 -15.92 -3.89 -4.48
N PHE A 230 -15.59 -2.96 -3.57
CA PHE A 230 -14.34 -2.22 -3.63
C PHE A 230 -13.12 -3.15 -3.53
N LEU A 231 -13.10 -4.08 -2.56
CA LEU A 231 -12.02 -5.05 -2.39
C LEU A 231 -11.84 -5.90 -3.64
N LYS A 232 -12.93 -6.44 -4.21
CA LYS A 232 -12.92 -7.22 -5.44
C LYS A 232 -12.45 -6.39 -6.65
N GLY A 233 -12.84 -5.13 -6.73
CA GLY A 233 -12.38 -4.20 -7.77
C GLY A 233 -10.89 -3.90 -7.69
N PHE A 234 -10.33 -3.84 -6.48
CA PHE A 234 -8.90 -3.60 -6.25
C PHE A 234 -8.06 -4.87 -6.41
N ALA A 235 -8.56 -6.02 -5.96
CA ALA A 235 -7.92 -7.32 -6.05
C ALA A 235 -8.98 -8.40 -6.34
N PRO A 236 -9.12 -8.85 -7.60
CA PRO A 236 -10.23 -9.70 -8.05
C PRO A 236 -10.41 -11.03 -7.30
N HIS A 237 -9.36 -11.55 -6.68
CA HIS A 237 -9.39 -12.78 -5.87
C HIS A 237 -9.98 -12.55 -4.46
N LEU A 238 -10.14 -11.31 -4.02
CA LEU A 238 -10.77 -10.97 -2.73
C LEU A 238 -12.29 -11.01 -2.87
N GLU A 239 -12.84 -12.20 -3.09
CA GLU A 239 -14.26 -12.43 -3.07
C GLU A 239 -14.80 -12.42 -1.63
N ARG A 240 -16.11 -12.27 -1.47
CA ARG A 240 -16.75 -12.09 -0.16
C ARG A 240 -16.43 -13.22 0.82
N ASP A 241 -16.49 -14.47 0.37
CA ASP A 241 -16.19 -15.65 1.18
C ASP A 241 -14.72 -15.68 1.65
N VAL A 242 -13.79 -15.25 0.79
CA VAL A 242 -12.35 -15.12 1.13
C VAL A 242 -12.14 -14.06 2.20
N VAL A 243 -12.77 -12.90 2.03
CA VAL A 243 -12.69 -11.79 2.99
C VAL A 243 -13.32 -12.19 4.34
N ASP A 244 -14.52 -12.78 4.32
CA ASP A 244 -15.22 -13.23 5.53
C ASP A 244 -14.40 -14.29 6.28
N ALA A 245 -13.82 -15.25 5.56
CA ALA A 245 -12.94 -16.26 6.16
C ALA A 245 -11.70 -15.63 6.82
N ALA A 246 -11.07 -14.64 6.18
CA ALA A 246 -9.93 -13.93 6.74
C ALA A 246 -10.30 -13.10 7.98
N LEU A 247 -11.45 -12.42 7.96
CA LEU A 247 -11.94 -11.63 9.10
C LEU A 247 -12.33 -12.51 10.29
N ALA A 248 -12.85 -13.73 10.04
CA ALA A 248 -13.19 -14.70 11.07
C ALA A 248 -11.96 -15.45 11.63
N ALA A 249 -10.87 -15.54 10.88
CA ALA A 249 -9.65 -16.22 11.30
C ALA A 249 -8.95 -15.43 12.42
N GLY A 250 -8.55 -16.13 13.47
CA GLY A 250 -7.72 -15.56 14.54
C GLY A 250 -6.28 -15.24 14.05
N PRO A 251 -5.43 -14.59 14.88
CA PRO A 251 -4.13 -14.03 14.48
C PRO A 251 -3.10 -15.00 13.88
N ARG A 252 -3.37 -16.29 13.78
CA ARG A 252 -2.41 -17.34 13.39
C ARG A 252 -2.55 -17.89 11.96
N HIS A 253 -3.51 -17.44 11.15
CA HIS A 253 -3.81 -18.08 9.84
C HIS A 253 -3.33 -17.34 8.59
N GLU A 254 -2.60 -16.25 8.73
CA GLU A 254 -2.16 -15.42 7.57
C GLU A 254 -1.03 -16.05 6.72
N ARG A 255 -0.46 -17.21 7.13
CA ARG A 255 0.67 -17.85 6.42
C ARG A 255 0.27 -18.81 5.28
N GLY A 256 -1.00 -19.12 5.11
CA GLY A 256 -1.47 -20.19 4.20
C GLY A 256 -2.15 -19.77 2.90
N LEU A 257 -2.41 -18.49 2.67
CA LEU A 257 -3.21 -18.01 1.52
C LEU A 257 -2.46 -17.82 0.20
N PHE A 258 -1.17 -18.16 0.13
CA PHE A 258 -0.31 -17.93 -1.05
C PHE A 258 0.58 -19.12 -1.48
N GLU A 259 0.25 -20.36 -1.12
CA GLU A 259 0.85 -21.54 -1.75
C GLU A 259 -0.15 -22.12 -2.75
N GLY A 260 -0.16 -21.58 -3.97
CA GLY A 260 -0.90 -22.04 -5.12
C GLY A 260 -0.37 -21.39 -6.38
#